data_8dc5fa2baba16758e15aa3fca402d45b
#
_entry.id   8dc5fa2baba16758e15aa3fca402d45b
#
_cell.length_a   1.000
_cell.length_b   1.000
_cell.length_c   1.000
_cell.angle_alpha   90.00
_cell.angle_beta   90.00
_cell.angle_gamma   90.00
#
_symmetry.space_group_name_H-M   'P 1'
#
loop_
_entity.id
_entity.type
_entity.pdbx_description
1 polymer ?
#
loop_
_entity_poly.entity_id
_entity_poly.type
_entity_poly.pdbx_seq_one_letter_code
_entity_poly.pdbx_strand_id
1 'polypeptide(L)'
;MQVPAAAERNKGPILAVLRECVGPGAGLGAGFGAGPGALRVLEVGSGAGLHAAHFARALPQTLWQPSDIDPRALRSIAAYVEAAGVPNLLPPILLDVSQGWETWGGTQPTTLDLLVSINMMHIAELRCTEGLFKGAGVLLKPGGVLFTYG
;
A
#
# COMPACT_ATOMS: atom_id res chain seq x y z
N MET A 1 3.78 -16.84 -6.94
CA MET A 1 2.86 -15.78 -7.42
C MET A 1 1.45 -16.33 -7.44
N GLN A 2 0.54 -15.69 -6.73
CA GLN A 2 -0.86 -16.11 -6.63
C GLN A 2 -1.74 -15.13 -7.41
N VAL A 3 -2.89 -15.61 -7.96
CA VAL A 3 -3.81 -14.77 -8.71
C VAL A 3 -5.23 -14.98 -8.16
N PRO A 4 -5.57 -14.27 -7.05
CA PRO A 4 -6.91 -14.39 -6.46
C PRO A 4 -7.98 -13.78 -7.39
N ALA A 5 -9.05 -14.52 -7.64
CA ALA A 5 -10.12 -14.07 -8.53
C ALA A 5 -10.77 -12.76 -8.06
N ALA A 6 -10.98 -12.61 -6.76
CA ALA A 6 -11.55 -11.39 -6.20
C ALA A 6 -10.65 -10.18 -6.44
N ALA A 7 -9.34 -10.33 -6.28
CA ALA A 7 -8.39 -9.25 -6.52
C ALA A 7 -8.38 -8.85 -8.00
N GLU A 8 -8.46 -9.81 -8.91
CA GLU A 8 -8.55 -9.53 -10.35
C GLU A 8 -9.81 -8.72 -10.68
N ARG A 9 -10.95 -9.08 -10.09
CA ARG A 9 -12.20 -8.37 -10.34
C ARG A 9 -12.18 -6.94 -9.79
N ASN A 10 -11.54 -6.74 -8.65
CA ASN A 10 -11.62 -5.48 -7.90
C ASN A 10 -10.55 -4.47 -8.31
N LYS A 11 -9.49 -4.90 -8.96
CA LYS A 11 -8.34 -4.01 -9.21
C LYS A 11 -8.70 -2.77 -10.02
N GLY A 12 -9.54 -2.91 -11.03
CA GLY A 12 -9.97 -1.77 -11.86
C GLY A 12 -10.77 -0.74 -11.10
N PRO A 13 -11.88 -1.13 -10.44
CA PRO A 13 -12.67 -0.20 -9.63
C PRO A 13 -11.87 0.46 -8.50
N ILE A 14 -11.02 -0.28 -7.82
CA ILE A 14 -10.19 0.27 -6.76
C ILE A 14 -9.18 1.28 -7.33
N LEU A 15 -8.56 0.95 -8.45
CA LEU A 15 -7.62 1.87 -9.11
C LEU A 15 -8.29 3.20 -9.48
N ALA A 16 -9.53 3.16 -9.94
CA ALA A 16 -10.26 4.38 -10.28
C ALA A 16 -10.37 5.32 -9.09
N VAL A 17 -10.65 4.78 -7.90
CA VAL A 17 -10.74 5.58 -6.67
C VAL A 17 -9.36 6.04 -6.22
N LEU A 18 -8.35 5.18 -6.29
CA LEU A 18 -6.98 5.57 -5.93
C LEU A 18 -6.46 6.71 -6.79
N ARG A 19 -6.81 6.74 -8.07
CA ARG A 19 -6.44 7.85 -8.96
C ARG A 19 -7.02 9.17 -8.49
N GLU A 20 -8.22 9.16 -7.93
CA GLU A 20 -8.79 10.37 -7.34
C GLU A 20 -8.01 10.80 -6.09
N CYS A 21 -7.56 9.84 -5.26
CA CYS A 21 -6.80 10.15 -4.05
C CYS A 21 -5.43 10.75 -4.35
N VAL A 22 -4.73 10.23 -5.36
CA VAL A 22 -3.39 10.71 -5.69
C VAL A 22 -3.41 11.82 -6.73
N GLY A 23 -4.49 11.94 -7.48
CA GLY A 23 -4.70 12.96 -8.50
C GLY A 23 -3.78 12.83 -9.70
N PRO A 24 -4.20 13.36 -10.88
CA PRO A 24 -3.34 13.42 -12.04
C PRO A 24 -2.35 14.57 -11.85
N GLY A 25 -1.12 14.25 -11.58
CA GLY A 25 -0.10 15.26 -11.40
C GLY A 25 -0.36 16.18 -10.22
N ALA A 26 -1.05 15.75 -9.18
CA ALA A 26 -1.50 16.51 -8.02
C ALA A 26 -0.45 17.46 -7.42
N GLY A 27 0.10 18.35 -8.21
CA GLY A 27 1.12 19.30 -7.78
C GLY A 27 2.43 18.65 -7.41
N LEU A 28 2.59 17.40 -7.72
CA LEU A 28 3.66 16.58 -7.17
C LEU A 28 4.73 16.28 -8.18
N GLY A 29 4.98 17.18 -9.06
CA GLY A 29 6.03 17.04 -10.04
C GLY A 29 5.83 15.83 -10.93
N ALA A 30 6.16 15.93 -12.18
CA ALA A 30 6.06 14.87 -13.15
C ALA A 30 7.16 13.81 -12.94
N GLY A 31 7.62 13.59 -11.71
CA GLY A 31 8.66 12.63 -11.43
C GLY A 31 8.12 11.21 -11.34
N PHE A 32 8.93 10.25 -11.72
CA PHE A 32 8.65 8.86 -11.43
C PHE A 32 8.74 8.62 -9.93
N GLY A 33 7.97 7.67 -9.42
CA GLY A 33 7.76 7.45 -7.99
C GLY A 33 8.96 7.17 -7.13
N ALA A 34 10.15 7.03 -7.69
CA ALA A 34 11.37 6.86 -6.90
C ALA A 34 12.04 8.18 -6.53
N GLY A 35 11.55 9.32 -7.04
CA GLY A 35 12.13 10.63 -6.79
C GLY A 35 11.65 11.28 -5.51
N PRO A 36 12.27 12.40 -5.10
CA PRO A 36 11.89 13.08 -3.85
C PRO A 36 10.48 13.66 -3.83
N GLY A 37 9.85 13.84 -4.98
CA GLY A 37 8.46 14.29 -5.08
C GLY A 37 7.44 13.16 -5.14
N ALA A 38 7.85 11.90 -4.97
CA ALA A 38 6.96 10.76 -5.04
C ALA A 38 5.98 10.75 -3.86
N LEU A 39 4.73 10.36 -4.14
CA LEU A 39 3.74 10.09 -3.11
C LEU A 39 4.07 8.77 -2.42
N ARG A 40 4.26 8.81 -1.13
CA ARG A 40 4.60 7.63 -0.36
C ARG A 40 3.35 6.88 0.06
N VAL A 41 3.25 5.62 -0.37
CA VAL A 41 2.12 4.74 -0.10
C VAL A 41 2.62 3.54 0.71
N LEU A 42 1.95 3.27 1.82
CA LEU A 42 2.12 2.02 2.56
C LEU A 42 0.83 1.22 2.40
N GLU A 43 0.94 -0.01 1.93
CA GLU A 43 -0.18 -0.95 1.88
C GLU A 43 0.01 -2.00 2.96
N VAL A 44 -1.00 -2.17 3.82
CA VAL A 44 -1.00 -3.22 4.83
C VAL A 44 -1.87 -4.37 4.36
N GLY A 45 -1.45 -5.59 4.66
CA GLY A 45 -2.17 -6.78 4.24
C GLY A 45 -2.24 -6.91 2.72
N SER A 46 -1.11 -6.83 2.05
CA SER A 46 -1.05 -6.84 0.58
C SER A 46 -1.45 -8.18 -0.06
N GLY A 47 -1.58 -9.22 0.74
CA GLY A 47 -2.03 -10.52 0.27
C GLY A 47 -1.11 -11.13 -0.77
N ALA A 48 -1.65 -11.44 -1.94
CA ALA A 48 -0.86 -12.05 -3.01
C ALA A 48 0.13 -11.09 -3.67
N GLY A 49 -0.12 -9.77 -3.61
CA GLY A 49 0.72 -8.77 -4.27
C GLY A 49 0.20 -8.29 -5.63
N LEU A 50 -0.91 -8.85 -6.10
CA LEU A 50 -1.48 -8.47 -7.39
C LEU A 50 -1.89 -7.00 -7.43
N HIS A 51 -2.56 -6.52 -6.39
CA HIS A 51 -2.97 -5.12 -6.29
C HIS A 51 -1.76 -4.18 -6.24
N ALA A 52 -0.78 -4.49 -5.41
CA ALA A 52 0.43 -3.67 -5.29
C ALA A 52 1.12 -3.49 -6.65
N ALA A 53 1.31 -4.59 -7.38
CA ALA A 53 1.94 -4.54 -8.69
C ALA A 53 1.09 -3.75 -9.69
N HIS A 54 -0.21 -3.99 -9.70
CA HIS A 54 -1.12 -3.31 -10.62
C HIS A 54 -1.16 -1.80 -10.36
N PHE A 55 -1.31 -1.41 -9.10
CA PHE A 55 -1.44 0.00 -8.73
C PHE A 55 -0.12 0.76 -8.89
N ALA A 56 1.01 0.16 -8.50
CA ALA A 56 2.30 0.80 -8.68
C ALA A 56 2.59 1.06 -10.16
N ARG A 57 2.28 0.09 -11.01
CA ARG A 57 2.48 0.25 -12.46
C ARG A 57 1.58 1.34 -13.04
N ALA A 58 0.34 1.41 -12.58
CA ALA A 58 -0.65 2.38 -13.06
C ALA A 58 -0.47 3.77 -12.47
N LEU A 59 0.21 3.88 -11.32
CA LEU A 59 0.40 5.13 -10.59
C LEU A 59 1.90 5.42 -10.43
N PRO A 60 2.59 5.80 -11.53
CA PRO A 60 4.05 5.98 -11.47
C PRO A 60 4.50 7.12 -10.57
N GLN A 61 3.60 8.01 -10.16
CA GLN A 61 3.89 9.10 -9.24
C GLN A 61 3.95 8.63 -7.78
N THR A 62 3.67 7.36 -7.50
CA THR A 62 3.71 6.80 -6.14
C THR A 62 4.99 6.00 -5.91
N LEU A 63 5.42 5.95 -4.65
CA LEU A 63 6.39 4.97 -4.17
C LEU A 63 5.63 4.00 -3.28
N TRP A 64 5.43 2.78 -3.74
CA TRP A 64 4.53 1.81 -3.14
C TRP A 64 5.28 0.80 -2.30
N GLN A 65 4.95 0.75 -1.00
CA GLN A 65 5.52 -0.21 -0.06
C GLN A 65 4.45 -1.25 0.29
N PRO A 66 4.53 -2.46 -0.26
CA PRO A 66 3.63 -3.54 0.15
C PRO A 66 4.11 -4.18 1.46
N SER A 67 3.17 -4.77 2.19
CA SER A 67 3.48 -5.46 3.44
C SER A 67 2.45 -6.53 3.74
N ASP A 68 2.86 -7.54 4.52
CA ASP A 68 1.94 -8.54 5.03
C ASP A 68 2.56 -9.21 6.27
N ILE A 69 1.76 -9.93 7.01
CA ILE A 69 2.23 -10.71 8.17
C ILE A 69 2.54 -12.17 7.80
N ASP A 70 1.95 -12.68 6.71
CA ASP A 70 2.08 -14.07 6.30
C ASP A 70 3.32 -14.27 5.42
N PRO A 71 4.26 -15.17 5.82
CA PRO A 71 5.44 -15.47 5.00
C PRO A 71 5.11 -15.93 3.57
N ARG A 72 3.99 -16.63 3.38
CA ARG A 72 3.57 -17.06 2.04
C ARG A 72 3.13 -15.88 1.19
N ALA A 73 2.44 -14.92 1.80
CA ALA A 73 2.07 -13.68 1.14
C ALA A 73 3.32 -12.90 0.75
N LEU A 74 4.29 -12.78 1.65
CA LEU A 74 5.53 -12.07 1.36
C LEU A 74 6.26 -12.67 0.16
N ARG A 75 6.28 -14.00 0.03
CA ARG A 75 6.91 -14.66 -1.13
C ARG A 75 6.16 -14.35 -2.43
N SER A 76 4.83 -14.38 -2.38
CA SER A 76 4.01 -14.04 -3.56
C SER A 76 4.19 -12.58 -3.96
N ILE A 77 4.19 -11.66 -2.98
CA ILE A 77 4.41 -10.24 -3.23
C ILE A 77 5.79 -10.03 -3.89
N ALA A 78 6.82 -10.66 -3.34
CA ALA A 78 8.17 -10.54 -3.89
C ALA A 78 8.23 -10.99 -5.36
N ALA A 79 7.51 -12.06 -5.71
CA ALA A 79 7.42 -12.53 -7.09
C ALA A 79 6.74 -11.49 -8.00
N TYR A 80 5.68 -10.83 -7.53
CA TYR A 80 5.03 -9.77 -8.29
C TYR A 80 5.92 -8.54 -8.44
N VAL A 81 6.67 -8.17 -7.39
CA VAL A 81 7.62 -7.05 -7.45
C VAL A 81 8.67 -7.30 -8.54
N GLU A 82 9.23 -8.50 -8.56
CA GLU A 82 10.23 -8.87 -9.56
C GLU A 82 9.64 -8.88 -10.97
N ALA A 83 8.47 -9.49 -11.13
CA ALA A 83 7.81 -9.58 -12.43
C ALA A 83 7.37 -8.22 -12.97
N ALA A 84 6.96 -7.30 -12.09
CA ALA A 84 6.50 -5.98 -12.50
C ALA A 84 7.63 -5.14 -13.10
N GLY A 85 8.84 -5.24 -12.53
CA GLY A 85 10.01 -4.54 -13.04
C GLY A 85 9.88 -3.03 -13.06
N VAL A 86 9.09 -2.45 -12.14
CA VAL A 86 8.89 -1.00 -12.08
C VAL A 86 9.69 -0.40 -10.91
N PRO A 87 10.22 0.83 -11.05
CA PRO A 87 11.11 1.39 -10.03
C PRO A 87 10.38 1.87 -8.78
N ASN A 88 9.07 2.02 -8.83
CA ASN A 88 8.27 2.60 -7.75
C ASN A 88 7.56 1.56 -6.89
N LEU A 89 7.89 0.28 -7.03
CA LEU A 89 7.35 -0.79 -6.19
C LEU A 89 8.50 -1.41 -5.40
N LEU A 90 8.43 -1.24 -4.07
CA LEU A 90 9.47 -1.72 -3.17
C LEU A 90 9.28 -3.19 -2.82
N PRO A 91 10.35 -3.90 -2.42
CA PRO A 91 10.21 -5.24 -1.87
C PRO A 91 9.29 -5.24 -0.65
N PRO A 92 8.55 -6.34 -0.41
CA PRO A 92 7.61 -6.38 0.71
C PRO A 92 8.33 -6.39 2.06
N ILE A 93 7.64 -5.86 3.07
CA ILE A 93 8.11 -5.93 4.45
C ILE A 93 7.14 -6.74 5.30
N LEU A 94 7.67 -7.39 6.33
CA LEU A 94 6.86 -8.04 7.35
C LEU A 94 6.27 -6.96 8.24
N LEU A 95 4.94 -6.96 8.38
CA LEU A 95 4.24 -5.95 9.16
C LEU A 95 3.01 -6.55 9.83
N ASP A 96 2.93 -6.44 11.15
CA ASP A 96 1.76 -6.81 11.93
C ASP A 96 1.05 -5.54 12.35
N VAL A 97 -0.09 -5.25 11.74
CA VAL A 97 -0.84 -4.02 11.98
C VAL A 97 -1.43 -3.96 13.39
N SER A 98 -1.57 -5.10 14.08
CA SER A 98 -2.04 -5.13 15.47
C SER A 98 -0.97 -4.67 16.47
N GLN A 99 0.29 -4.64 16.05
CA GLN A 99 1.39 -4.11 16.85
C GLN A 99 1.54 -2.61 16.56
N GLY A 100 2.23 -1.90 17.46
CA GLY A 100 2.40 -0.46 17.29
C GLY A 100 3.12 -0.10 15.99
N TRP A 101 2.80 1.09 15.46
CA TRP A 101 3.40 1.59 14.21
C TRP A 101 4.94 1.63 14.27
N GLU A 102 5.51 1.73 15.46
CA GLU A 102 6.95 1.77 15.68
C GLU A 102 7.64 0.50 15.19
N THR A 103 6.89 -0.60 15.06
CA THR A 103 7.39 -1.89 14.57
C THR A 103 7.23 -2.06 13.06
N TRP A 104 6.69 -1.08 12.35
CA TRP A 104 6.33 -1.17 10.94
C TRP A 104 7.49 -0.77 10.03
N GLY A 105 8.53 -1.61 9.98
CA GLY A 105 9.57 -1.47 8.96
C GLY A 105 10.30 -0.13 8.92
N GLY A 106 10.46 0.54 10.06
CA GLY A 106 11.16 1.82 10.11
C GLY A 106 10.35 3.02 9.64
N THR A 107 9.01 2.90 9.59
CA THR A 107 8.14 4.04 9.27
C THR A 107 8.32 5.17 10.27
N GLN A 108 8.19 6.40 9.82
CA GLN A 108 8.36 7.60 10.63
C GLN A 108 7.07 8.42 10.64
N PRO A 109 6.81 9.19 11.73
CA PRO A 109 5.62 10.05 11.77
C PRO A 109 5.58 11.04 10.61
N THR A 110 4.38 11.30 10.13
CA THR A 110 4.07 12.30 9.09
C THR A 110 4.90 12.13 7.80
N THR A 111 5.08 10.88 7.35
CA THR A 111 5.84 10.59 6.13
C THR A 111 5.00 10.02 5.00
N LEU A 112 3.79 9.53 5.30
CA LEU A 112 2.96 8.87 4.30
C LEU A 112 1.93 9.82 3.70
N ASP A 113 1.76 9.73 2.40
CA ASP A 113 0.69 10.42 1.68
C ASP A 113 -0.58 9.59 1.65
N LEU A 114 -0.42 8.25 1.61
CA LEU A 114 -1.54 7.32 1.51
C LEU A 114 -1.23 6.05 2.30
N LEU A 115 -2.19 5.60 3.09
CA LEU A 115 -2.15 4.31 3.77
C LEU A 115 -3.31 3.48 3.25
N VAL A 116 -3.02 2.30 2.68
CA VAL A 116 -3.99 1.48 1.96
C VAL A 116 -4.21 0.16 2.68
N SER A 117 -5.48 -0.19 2.87
CA SER A 117 -5.88 -1.50 3.41
C SER A 117 -7.05 -2.03 2.60
N ILE A 118 -6.82 -3.12 1.86
CA ILE A 118 -7.84 -3.71 0.99
C ILE A 118 -8.19 -5.10 1.52
N ASN A 119 -9.46 -5.32 1.83
CA ASN A 119 -10.02 -6.57 2.36
C ASN A 119 -9.46 -7.00 3.73
N MET A 120 -8.65 -6.18 4.39
CA MET A 120 -8.11 -6.52 5.70
C MET A 120 -9.11 -6.32 6.83
N MET A 121 -9.85 -5.21 6.80
CA MET A 121 -10.83 -4.86 7.83
C MET A 121 -11.95 -5.89 7.95
N HIS A 122 -12.15 -6.65 6.90
CA HIS A 122 -13.21 -7.62 6.72
C HIS A 122 -12.91 -8.95 7.44
N ILE A 123 -11.64 -9.31 7.53
CA ILE A 123 -11.21 -10.62 8.03
C ILE A 123 -10.28 -10.53 9.25
N ALA A 124 -9.83 -9.34 9.61
CA ALA A 124 -8.89 -9.13 10.69
C ALA A 124 -9.60 -8.90 12.01
N GLU A 125 -8.90 -9.17 13.11
CA GLU A 125 -9.38 -8.90 14.46
C GLU A 125 -9.54 -7.39 14.69
N LEU A 126 -10.39 -7.03 15.67
CA LEU A 126 -10.62 -5.64 16.04
C LEU A 126 -9.33 -4.89 16.36
N ARG A 127 -8.36 -5.54 17.03
CA ARG A 127 -7.08 -4.90 17.35
C ARG A 127 -6.28 -4.53 16.10
N CYS A 128 -6.47 -5.24 14.98
CA CYS A 128 -5.85 -4.87 13.72
C CYS A 128 -6.46 -3.58 13.17
N THR A 129 -7.77 -3.45 13.28
CA THR A 129 -8.48 -2.22 12.91
C THR A 129 -8.01 -1.05 13.76
N GLU A 130 -7.92 -1.23 15.06
CA GLU A 130 -7.44 -0.20 15.98
C GLU A 130 -5.99 0.21 15.66
N GLY A 131 -5.12 -0.77 15.40
CA GLY A 131 -3.73 -0.52 15.04
C GLY A 131 -3.63 0.26 13.73
N LEU A 132 -4.45 -0.09 12.75
CA LEU A 132 -4.47 0.62 11.48
C LEU A 132 -4.83 2.09 11.66
N PHE A 133 -5.90 2.38 12.40
CA PHE A 133 -6.32 3.77 12.60
C PHE A 133 -5.33 4.57 13.45
N LYS A 134 -4.74 3.96 14.47
CA LYS A 134 -3.69 4.61 15.27
C LYS A 134 -2.46 4.91 14.42
N GLY A 135 -2.02 3.95 13.62
CA GLY A 135 -0.89 4.14 12.73
C GLY A 135 -1.15 5.24 11.71
N ALA A 136 -2.35 5.25 11.13
CA ALA A 136 -2.74 6.29 10.18
C ALA A 136 -2.65 7.69 10.81
N GLY A 137 -3.14 7.83 12.04
CA GLY A 137 -3.11 9.13 12.74
C GLY A 137 -1.71 9.66 12.98
N VAL A 138 -0.72 8.79 13.12
CA VAL A 138 0.67 9.18 13.36
C VAL A 138 1.46 9.32 12.07
N LEU A 139 1.29 8.39 11.13
CA LEU A 139 2.16 8.25 9.97
C LEU A 139 1.74 9.12 8.79
N LEU A 140 0.45 9.44 8.66
CA LEU A 140 -0.02 10.25 7.53
C LEU A 140 0.38 11.71 7.71
N LYS A 141 0.82 12.32 6.61
CA LYS A 141 1.03 13.77 6.55
C LYS A 141 -0.30 14.50 6.68
N PRO A 142 -0.30 15.78 7.08
CA PRO A 142 -1.51 16.61 6.95
C PRO A 142 -2.02 16.54 5.51
N GLY A 143 -3.32 16.23 5.35
CA GLY A 143 -3.90 16.03 4.03
C GLY A 143 -3.70 14.64 3.46
N GLY A 144 -2.94 13.78 4.14
CA GLY A 144 -2.80 12.38 3.75
C GLY A 144 -4.10 11.60 3.93
N VAL A 145 -4.23 10.49 3.23
CA VAL A 145 -5.48 9.73 3.14
C VAL A 145 -5.29 8.30 3.61
N LEU A 146 -6.21 7.82 4.44
CA LEU A 146 -6.37 6.40 4.73
C LEU A 146 -7.46 5.86 3.80
N PHE A 147 -7.09 4.91 2.95
CA PHE A 147 -8.00 4.26 2.02
C PHE A 147 -8.27 2.83 2.50
N THR A 148 -9.53 2.48 2.72
CA THR A 148 -9.93 1.12 3.06
C THR A 148 -10.98 0.62 2.09
N TYR A 149 -10.91 -0.67 1.79
CA TYR A 149 -11.87 -1.35 0.93
C TYR A 149 -12.11 -2.75 1.49
N GLY A 150 -13.36 -3.09 1.75
CA GLY A 150 -13.63 -4.41 2.32
C GLY A 150 -15.07 -4.86 2.23
#